data_a326f9c09b2a4c55b54eacddf3c5d0bf
#
_entry.id   a326f9c09b2a4c55b54eacddf3c5d0bf
#
_cell.length_a   1.000
_cell.length_b   1.000
_cell.length_c   1.000
_cell.angle_alpha   90.00
_cell.angle_beta   90.00
_cell.angle_gamma   90.00
#
_symmetry.space_group_name_H-M   'P 1'
#
loop_
_entity.id
_entity.type
_entity.pdbx_description
1 polymer ?
#
loop_
_entity_poly.entity_id
_entity_poly.type
_entity_poly.pdbx_seq_one_letter_code
_entity_poly.pdbx_strand_id
1 'polypeptide(L)'
;MPVPVAFGFHPYLRLPGVDRSAWRLDLPARRYLFTDTRGIPTGHHEAEHAAQLRLGTRSFDDGFDRIADGSQFAVSGGGRRMAVTFVAGYPAAQIFSPAGAQFVCFEPMTAPTNVLRSEDGLRFVQPGGGFTAVFRVAVSAE
;
A
#
# COMPACT_ATOMS: atom_id res chain seq x y z
N MET A 1 28.40 13.11 2.60
CA MET A 1 27.40 12.89 3.64
C MET A 1 26.28 12.04 3.06
N PRO A 2 25.86 10.94 3.71
CA PRO A 2 24.72 10.17 3.28
C PRO A 2 23.42 11.00 3.33
N VAL A 3 22.49 10.75 2.41
CA VAL A 3 21.20 11.43 2.38
C VAL A 3 20.06 10.46 2.68
N PRO A 4 19.07 10.85 3.50
CA PRO A 4 17.91 10.02 3.75
C PRO A 4 17.02 9.94 2.49
N VAL A 5 16.42 8.77 2.28
CA VAL A 5 15.52 8.51 1.15
C VAL A 5 14.21 7.93 1.67
N ALA A 6 13.12 8.66 1.41
CA ALA A 6 11.78 8.16 1.67
C ALA A 6 10.83 8.73 0.61
N PHE A 7 10.15 7.84 -0.10
CA PHE A 7 9.16 8.21 -1.11
C PHE A 7 8.12 7.11 -1.28
N GLY A 8 7.05 7.46 -1.95
CA GLY A 8 5.97 6.54 -2.30
C GLY A 8 5.16 7.09 -3.47
N PHE A 9 4.20 6.28 -3.91
CA PHE A 9 3.27 6.64 -4.97
C PHE A 9 1.84 6.43 -4.51
N HIS A 10 0.93 7.19 -5.08
CA HIS A 10 -0.49 7.20 -4.68
C HIS A 10 -1.40 6.90 -5.88
N PRO A 11 -1.34 5.68 -6.45
CA PRO A 11 -2.17 5.32 -7.60
C PRO A 11 -3.63 5.16 -7.18
N TYR A 12 -4.54 5.78 -7.93
CA TYR A 12 -5.97 5.65 -7.76
C TYR A 12 -6.53 4.61 -8.74
N LEU A 13 -7.08 3.52 -8.22
CA LEU A 13 -7.67 2.46 -9.04
C LEU A 13 -9.20 2.56 -9.02
N ARG A 14 -9.80 2.39 -10.18
CA ARG A 14 -11.26 2.42 -10.35
C ARG A 14 -11.72 1.29 -11.25
N LEU A 15 -12.92 0.79 -10.98
CA LEU A 15 -13.61 -0.18 -11.83
C LEU A 15 -14.90 0.47 -12.35
N PRO A 16 -14.84 1.25 -13.46
CA PRO A 16 -16.01 1.95 -14.00
C PRO A 16 -17.14 0.99 -14.33
N GLY A 17 -18.38 1.37 -13.99
CA GLY A 17 -19.57 0.56 -14.25
C GLY A 17 -19.80 -0.59 -13.26
N VAL A 18 -19.00 -0.69 -12.23
CA VAL A 18 -19.16 -1.68 -11.15
C VAL A 18 -19.39 -0.92 -9.84
N ASP A 19 -20.44 -1.26 -9.13
CA ASP A 19 -20.70 -0.68 -7.81
C ASP A 19 -19.53 -1.01 -6.85
N ARG A 20 -19.06 0.00 -6.13
CA ARG A 20 -17.96 -0.13 -5.18
C ARG A 20 -18.19 -1.25 -4.16
N SER A 21 -19.42 -1.41 -3.71
CA SER A 21 -19.77 -2.43 -2.72
C SER A 21 -19.53 -3.86 -3.20
N ALA A 22 -19.50 -4.05 -4.52
CA ALA A 22 -19.25 -5.35 -5.15
C ALA A 22 -17.76 -5.63 -5.41
N TRP A 23 -16.89 -4.63 -5.26
CA TRP A 23 -15.45 -4.82 -5.49
C TRP A 23 -14.86 -5.81 -4.50
N ARG A 24 -13.97 -6.65 -5.00
CA ARG A 24 -13.18 -7.57 -4.19
C ARG A 24 -11.74 -7.08 -4.12
N LEU A 25 -11.18 -7.14 -2.93
CA LEU A 25 -9.77 -6.82 -2.68
C LEU A 25 -9.01 -8.11 -2.39
N ASP A 26 -7.85 -8.25 -3.02
CA ASP A 26 -6.85 -9.24 -2.65
C ASP A 26 -5.70 -8.50 -1.98
N LEU A 27 -5.42 -8.87 -0.75
CA LEU A 27 -4.41 -8.23 0.09
C LEU A 27 -3.35 -9.26 0.48
N PRO A 28 -2.05 -8.96 0.32
CA PRO A 28 -1.00 -9.87 0.74
C PRO A 28 -0.85 -9.90 2.26
N ALA A 29 -0.03 -10.83 2.75
CA ALA A 29 0.42 -10.83 4.14
C ALA A 29 1.14 -9.50 4.43
N ARG A 30 0.85 -8.91 5.59
CA ARG A 30 1.29 -7.58 5.97
C ARG A 30 1.27 -7.42 7.48
N ARG A 31 1.83 -6.32 7.97
CA ARG A 31 1.72 -5.96 9.39
C ARG A 31 0.98 -4.62 9.49
N TYR A 32 -0.17 -4.62 10.17
CA TYR A 32 -0.96 -3.42 10.43
C TYR A 32 -0.23 -2.52 11.43
N LEU A 33 -0.17 -1.22 11.13
CA LEU A 33 0.43 -0.22 11.99
C LEU A 33 -0.67 0.62 12.65
N PHE A 34 -0.80 0.53 13.96
CA PHE A 34 -1.69 1.40 14.71
C PHE A 34 -1.17 2.83 14.68
N THR A 35 -2.07 3.78 14.50
CA THR A 35 -1.73 5.21 14.37
C THR A 35 -2.43 6.04 15.45
N ASP A 36 -1.85 7.19 15.76
CA ASP A 36 -2.50 8.22 16.56
C ASP A 36 -3.56 9.00 15.74
N THR A 37 -4.19 9.99 16.34
CA THR A 37 -5.23 10.82 15.69
C THR A 37 -4.71 11.63 14.50
N ARG A 38 -3.40 11.75 14.33
CA ARG A 38 -2.76 12.43 13.20
C ARG A 38 -2.36 11.46 12.08
N GLY A 39 -2.64 10.16 12.25
CA GLY A 39 -2.21 9.12 11.31
C GLY A 39 -0.73 8.73 11.45
N ILE A 40 -0.09 9.06 12.57
CA ILE A 40 1.32 8.72 12.81
C ILE A 40 1.41 7.38 13.55
N PRO A 41 2.24 6.41 13.07
CA PRO A 41 2.42 5.14 13.76
C PRO A 41 2.83 5.31 15.22
N THR A 42 2.20 4.54 16.11
CA THR A 42 2.44 4.57 17.56
C THR A 42 3.52 3.62 18.04
N GLY A 43 3.97 2.70 17.17
CA GLY A 43 4.83 1.59 17.53
C GLY A 43 4.07 0.30 17.82
N HIS A 44 2.76 0.35 18.03
CA HIS A 44 1.91 -0.84 18.08
C HIS A 44 1.64 -1.38 16.67
N HIS A 45 1.67 -2.69 16.54
CA HIS A 45 1.44 -3.35 15.25
C HIS A 45 0.81 -4.74 15.46
N GLU A 46 0.20 -5.25 14.40
CA GLU A 46 -0.42 -6.58 14.39
C GLU A 46 -0.19 -7.24 13.03
N ALA A 47 0.24 -8.51 13.06
CA ALA A 47 0.41 -9.27 11.82
C ALA A 47 -0.96 -9.64 11.23
N GLU A 48 -1.10 -9.46 9.93
CA GLU A 48 -2.29 -9.85 9.18
C GLU A 48 -1.90 -10.82 8.06
N HIS A 49 -2.64 -11.91 7.95
CA HIS A 49 -2.50 -12.87 6.87
C HIS A 49 -2.98 -12.29 5.53
N ALA A 50 -2.57 -12.93 4.44
CA ALA A 50 -3.17 -12.67 3.15
C ALA A 50 -4.69 -12.90 3.22
N ALA A 51 -5.45 -12.03 2.57
CA ALA A 51 -6.89 -12.05 2.65
C ALA A 51 -7.54 -11.64 1.33
N GLN A 52 -8.69 -12.25 1.06
CA GLN A 52 -9.64 -11.78 0.06
C GLN A 52 -10.86 -11.25 0.80
N LEU A 53 -11.31 -10.05 0.46
CA LEU A 53 -12.49 -9.46 1.08
C LEU A 53 -13.31 -8.63 0.08
N ARG A 54 -14.59 -8.52 0.38
CA ARG A 54 -15.47 -7.61 -0.35
C ARG A 54 -15.32 -6.21 0.25
N LEU A 55 -15.16 -5.19 -0.60
CA LEU A 55 -15.03 -3.82 -0.12
C LEU A 55 -16.32 -3.36 0.61
N GLY A 56 -17.50 -3.62 0.02
CA GLY A 56 -18.77 -3.33 0.69
C GLY A 56 -18.84 -1.87 1.16
N THR A 57 -19.21 -1.70 2.42
CA THR A 57 -19.23 -0.41 3.11
C THR A 57 -17.94 -0.08 3.86
N ARG A 58 -16.91 -0.92 3.73
CA ARG A 58 -15.64 -0.73 4.41
C ARG A 58 -14.98 0.56 3.95
N SER A 59 -14.23 1.16 4.85
CA SER A 59 -13.32 2.27 4.53
C SER A 59 -11.91 1.91 4.98
N PHE A 60 -10.93 2.43 4.28
CA PHE A 60 -9.52 2.24 4.59
C PHE A 60 -8.80 3.58 4.57
N ASP A 61 -7.99 3.78 5.55
CA ASP A 61 -6.92 4.78 5.60
C ASP A 61 -5.84 4.23 6.54
N ASP A 62 -5.26 3.10 6.14
CA ASP A 62 -4.47 2.24 7.01
C ASP A 62 -3.06 2.06 6.47
N GLY A 63 -2.08 2.19 7.36
CA GLY A 63 -0.68 1.94 7.07
C GLY A 63 -0.24 0.53 7.45
N PHE A 64 0.65 -0.03 6.63
CA PHE A 64 1.21 -1.37 6.80
C PHE A 64 2.70 -1.37 6.53
N ASP A 65 3.39 -2.31 7.14
CA ASP A 65 4.77 -2.66 6.78
C ASP A 65 4.95 -4.17 6.65
N ARG A 66 6.19 -4.64 6.60
CA ARG A 66 6.51 -6.06 6.37
C ARG A 66 5.91 -6.59 5.07
N ILE A 67 5.83 -5.74 4.06
CA ILE A 67 5.45 -6.14 2.71
C ILE A 67 6.68 -6.77 2.04
N ALA A 68 6.55 -8.05 1.68
CA ALA A 68 7.63 -8.76 0.97
C ALA A 68 7.72 -8.30 -0.48
N ASP A 69 8.93 -8.28 -1.03
CA ASP A 69 9.13 -8.06 -2.47
C ASP A 69 8.31 -9.07 -3.28
N GLY A 70 7.67 -8.61 -4.35
CA GLY A 70 6.77 -9.41 -5.17
C GLY A 70 5.33 -9.50 -4.66
N SER A 71 5.01 -8.94 -3.49
CA SER A 71 3.64 -8.88 -2.96
C SER A 71 2.72 -8.11 -3.90
N GLN A 72 1.47 -8.57 -3.98
CA GLN A 72 0.48 -7.99 -4.86
C GLN A 72 -0.77 -7.61 -4.09
N PHE A 73 -1.19 -6.36 -4.28
CA PHE A 73 -2.51 -5.85 -3.91
C PHE A 73 -3.37 -5.78 -5.15
N ALA A 74 -4.64 -6.17 -5.09
CA ALA A 74 -5.50 -6.07 -6.25
C ALA A 74 -6.93 -5.73 -5.89
N VAL A 75 -7.62 -5.13 -6.86
CA VAL A 75 -9.07 -4.92 -6.84
C VAL A 75 -9.66 -5.55 -8.09
N SER A 76 -10.78 -6.26 -7.91
CA SER A 76 -11.49 -6.89 -9.03
C SER A 76 -13.01 -6.73 -8.93
N GLY A 77 -13.65 -6.80 -10.08
CA GLY A 77 -15.10 -6.74 -10.25
C GLY A 77 -15.48 -6.54 -11.71
N GLY A 78 -16.67 -7.00 -12.09
CA GLY A 78 -17.18 -6.85 -13.45
C GLY A 78 -16.31 -7.50 -14.53
N GLY A 79 -15.65 -8.62 -14.22
CA GLY A 79 -14.77 -9.32 -15.15
C GLY A 79 -13.43 -8.63 -15.37
N ARG A 80 -13.02 -7.71 -14.51
CA ARG A 80 -11.76 -6.98 -14.60
C ARG A 80 -10.99 -7.05 -13.29
N ARG A 81 -9.67 -7.09 -13.40
CA ARG A 81 -8.75 -7.06 -12.27
C ARG A 81 -7.65 -6.03 -12.50
N MET A 82 -7.38 -5.22 -11.49
CA MET A 82 -6.26 -4.28 -11.46
C MET A 82 -5.37 -4.64 -10.27
N ALA A 83 -4.10 -4.87 -10.54
CA ALA A 83 -3.14 -5.31 -9.54
C ALA A 83 -1.95 -4.36 -9.47
N VAL A 84 -1.53 -4.05 -8.24
CA VAL A 84 -0.28 -3.33 -7.95
C VAL A 84 0.68 -4.32 -7.32
N THR A 85 1.74 -4.65 -8.03
CA THR A 85 2.81 -5.53 -7.55
C THR A 85 3.96 -4.68 -7.03
N PHE A 86 4.31 -4.87 -5.77
CA PHE A 86 5.48 -4.26 -5.13
C PHE A 86 6.68 -5.12 -5.50
N VAL A 87 7.29 -4.84 -6.64
CA VAL A 87 8.33 -5.72 -7.20
C VAL A 87 9.57 -5.74 -6.32
N ALA A 88 10.08 -4.57 -5.95
CA ALA A 88 11.24 -4.45 -5.07
C ALA A 88 11.32 -3.06 -4.42
N GLY A 89 11.78 -3.01 -3.19
CA GLY A 89 12.14 -1.76 -2.50
C GLY A 89 10.99 -1.04 -1.80
N TYR A 90 9.81 -1.64 -1.71
CA TYR A 90 8.66 -1.07 -1.02
C TYR A 90 8.20 -1.98 0.13
N PRO A 91 8.83 -1.89 1.31
CA PRO A 91 8.44 -2.71 2.46
C PRO A 91 7.20 -2.19 3.21
N ALA A 92 6.67 -1.05 2.81
CA ALA A 92 5.52 -0.42 3.44
C ALA A 92 4.43 -0.09 2.41
N ALA A 93 3.20 0.04 2.90
CA ALA A 93 2.04 0.37 2.09
C ALA A 93 1.04 1.21 2.87
N GLN A 94 0.26 2.02 2.15
CA GLN A 94 -1.00 2.58 2.63
C GLN A 94 -2.12 2.01 1.77
N ILE A 95 -3.24 1.66 2.40
CA ILE A 95 -4.50 1.39 1.69
C ILE A 95 -5.43 2.56 2.00
N PHE A 96 -5.90 3.22 0.95
CA PHE A 96 -6.79 4.37 1.09
C PHE A 96 -8.03 4.19 0.20
N SER A 97 -9.19 4.12 0.83
CA SER A 97 -10.49 4.06 0.17
C SER A 97 -11.54 4.54 1.18
N PRO A 98 -11.78 5.86 1.26
CA PRO A 98 -12.77 6.40 2.19
C PRO A 98 -14.17 5.91 1.84
N ALA A 99 -15.07 5.91 2.82
CA ALA A 99 -16.45 5.47 2.64
C ALA A 99 -17.12 6.22 1.48
N GLY A 100 -17.76 5.48 0.58
CA GLY A 100 -18.45 6.03 -0.60
C GLY A 100 -17.53 6.45 -1.76
N ALA A 101 -16.21 6.42 -1.59
CA ALA A 101 -15.30 6.76 -2.67
C ALA A 101 -15.31 5.70 -3.77
N GLN A 102 -15.33 6.13 -5.02
CA GLN A 102 -15.30 5.24 -6.19
C GLN A 102 -13.88 4.94 -6.65
N PHE A 103 -12.98 4.73 -5.69
CA PHE A 103 -11.58 4.33 -5.93
C PHE A 103 -11.03 3.57 -4.74
N VAL A 104 -9.94 2.86 -4.98
CA VAL A 104 -9.05 2.32 -3.95
C VAL A 104 -7.61 2.64 -4.33
N CYS A 105 -6.80 3.00 -3.34
CA CYS A 105 -5.37 3.23 -3.51
C CYS A 105 -4.60 2.13 -2.78
N PHE A 106 -3.65 1.52 -3.48
CA PHE A 106 -2.63 0.66 -2.90
C PHE A 106 -1.30 1.36 -3.11
N GLU A 107 -0.77 1.96 -2.08
CA GLU A 107 0.32 2.92 -2.17
C GLU A 107 1.65 2.26 -1.81
N PRO A 108 2.56 2.02 -2.79
CA PRO A 108 3.89 1.52 -2.48
C PRO A 108 4.72 2.61 -1.81
N MET A 109 5.30 2.28 -0.66
CA MET A 109 6.10 3.20 0.14
C MET A 109 7.44 2.55 0.51
N THR A 110 8.51 3.34 0.44
CA THR A 110 9.86 2.87 0.83
C THR A 110 10.03 2.74 2.33
N ALA A 111 9.16 3.41 3.10
CA ALA A 111 9.12 3.34 4.55
C ALA A 111 7.74 3.81 5.06
N PRO A 112 7.37 3.48 6.29
CA PRO A 112 6.13 3.95 6.91
C PRO A 112 6.06 5.48 7.03
N THR A 113 4.85 5.98 7.23
CA THR A 113 4.58 7.40 7.52
C THR A 113 5.45 7.91 8.67
N ASN A 114 5.92 9.15 8.57
CA ASN A 114 6.75 9.84 9.57
C ASN A 114 8.19 9.31 9.70
N VAL A 115 8.65 8.52 8.75
CA VAL A 115 9.99 7.88 8.81
C VAL A 115 11.14 8.88 8.87
N LEU A 116 11.03 10.04 8.23
CA LEU A 116 12.07 11.08 8.28
C LEU A 116 12.31 11.62 9.70
N ARG A 117 11.35 11.45 10.60
CA ARG A 117 11.44 11.83 11.99
C ARG A 117 11.72 10.66 12.93
N SER A 118 11.04 9.54 12.71
CA SER A 118 11.23 8.34 13.54
C SER A 118 12.53 7.61 13.25
N GLU A 119 13.02 7.74 12.01
CA GLU A 119 14.16 7.00 11.45
C GLU A 119 13.94 5.47 11.40
N ASP A 120 12.77 4.99 11.82
CA ASP A 120 12.44 3.56 11.83
C ASP A 120 12.20 3.04 10.41
N GLY A 121 13.18 2.31 9.89
CA GLY A 121 13.20 1.82 8.51
C GLY A 121 13.67 2.86 7.49
N LEU A 122 14.20 4.00 7.93
CA LEU A 122 14.74 5.02 7.03
C LEU A 122 15.99 4.51 6.30
N ARG A 123 15.99 4.67 5.00
CA ARG A 123 17.12 4.33 4.14
C ARG A 123 18.01 5.53 3.91
N PHE A 124 19.32 5.30 3.89
CA PHE A 124 20.31 6.31 3.54
C PHE A 124 21.07 5.88 2.29
N VAL A 125 21.33 6.84 1.40
CA VAL A 125 22.12 6.64 0.19
C VAL A 125 23.46 7.36 0.34
N GLN A 126 24.56 6.64 0.10
CA GLN A 126 25.91 7.20 0.16
C GLN A 126 26.16 8.11 -1.03
N PRO A 127 27.10 9.09 -0.91
CA PRO A 127 27.51 9.92 -2.04
C PRO A 127 27.96 9.07 -3.24
N GLY A 128 27.46 9.39 -4.42
CA GLY A 128 27.70 8.61 -5.64
C GLY A 128 26.92 7.32 -5.77
N GLY A 129 26.15 6.94 -4.74
CA GLY A 129 25.26 5.78 -4.75
C GLY A 129 23.87 6.11 -5.31
N GLY A 130 23.01 5.10 -5.31
CA GLY A 130 21.62 5.22 -5.74
C GLY A 130 20.74 4.22 -5.02
N PHE A 131 19.44 4.49 -5.02
CA PHE A 131 18.40 3.56 -4.56
C PHE A 131 17.32 3.48 -5.62
N THR A 132 16.92 2.27 -5.95
CA THR A 132 15.85 2.00 -6.92
C THR A 132 14.79 1.14 -6.27
N ALA A 133 13.53 1.53 -6.44
CA ALA A 133 12.38 0.74 -6.08
C ALA A 133 11.46 0.61 -7.30
N VAL A 134 10.81 -0.54 -7.43
CA VAL A 134 10.00 -0.87 -8.60
C VAL A 134 8.65 -1.40 -8.17
N PHE A 135 7.59 -0.83 -8.71
CA PHE A 135 6.26 -1.42 -8.68
C PHE A 135 5.67 -1.50 -10.09
N ARG A 136 4.67 -2.35 -10.24
CA ARG A 136 3.97 -2.55 -11.51
C ARG A 136 2.47 -2.45 -11.29
N VAL A 137 1.78 -1.76 -12.18
CA VAL A 137 0.32 -1.80 -12.28
C VAL A 137 -0.05 -2.63 -13.50
N ALA A 138 -0.90 -3.62 -13.31
CA ALA A 138 -1.40 -4.48 -14.38
C ALA A 138 -2.93 -4.49 -14.39
N VAL A 139 -3.50 -4.46 -15.58
CA VAL A 139 -4.94 -4.61 -15.80
C VAL A 139 -5.16 -5.85 -16.64
N SER A 140 -6.09 -6.70 -16.19
CA SER A 140 -6.42 -7.95 -16.88
C SER A 140 -7.93 -8.22 -16.85
N ALA A 141 -8.38 -9.07 -17.77
CA ALA A 141 -9.67 -9.73 -17.63
C ALA A 141 -9.58 -10.79 -16.51
N GLU A 142 -10.71 -11.06 -15.87
CA GLU A 142 -10.85 -12.07 -14.81
C GLU A 142 -11.65 -13.27 -15.35
#